data_cf0d9f7218370cba17db528db717f4d2
#
_entry.id   cf0d9f7218370cba17db528db717f4d2
#
_cell.length_a   1.000
_cell.length_b   1.000
_cell.length_c   1.000
_cell.angle_alpha   90.00
_cell.angle_beta   90.00
_cell.angle_gamma   90.00
#
_symmetry.space_group_name_H-M   'P 1'
#
loop_
_entity.id
_entity.type
_entity.pdbx_description
1 polymer ?
#
loop_
_entity_poly.entity_id
_entity_poly.type
_entity_poly.pdbx_seq_one_letter_code
_entity_poly.pdbx_strand_id
1 'polypeptide(L)'
;MPPLWKPLISLLLFASPAQFWNFGPSFFQPSNRLSGIGLDRRTITDLVLEERTKRMIETQTFSILRDPRALAGAQRVTALKLDRIYHAAEQKSGVPAGLISAISYLESWGEAKAESPTGPKGIMQIAAGTAHTMGLQIVYATKYRVTREKRTSRNKRGKLVTRTVRVRTPYTVLVRDERLIPERAIPAAAQYLARLGAKFGSMDWAVFAYHCGEGCVTNMRALTEHSEGIKSPPTVAKMFFGGNPAFNRELYEAVHREMERDYSPTYWFRVMRAQELLDLYRRDPADFQSLVETYRYDPDPAQRAPHRLAVWLKRDDLVFQNCEDLRREQGRKLQKVLDDPNRFNFSVRKDLIGANDLRNQEFYLQASPAALGTLVYISYETRKLFDEMKRHGQKWVPIDVTSLVRPLDSTQGFSAKARS
;
A
#
# COMPACT_ATOMS: atom_id res chain seq x y z
N MET A 1 1.00 -38.63 -9.19
CA MET A 1 2.05 -37.61 -9.08
C MET A 1 1.37 -36.33 -8.60
N PRO A 2 1.71 -35.74 -7.45
CA PRO A 2 1.17 -34.47 -7.06
C PRO A 2 1.69 -33.38 -8.00
N PRO A 3 0.87 -32.40 -8.37
CA PRO A 3 1.27 -31.39 -9.32
C PRO A 3 2.42 -30.53 -8.76
N LEU A 4 3.49 -30.40 -9.51
CA LEU A 4 4.74 -29.66 -9.21
C LEU A 4 4.56 -28.17 -8.94
N TRP A 5 3.34 -27.63 -9.02
CA TRP A 5 3.04 -26.21 -8.84
C TRP A 5 2.74 -25.76 -7.39
N LYS A 6 2.44 -26.69 -6.49
CA LYS A 6 2.20 -26.33 -5.07
C LYS A 6 3.38 -25.65 -4.36
N PRO A 7 4.66 -26.04 -4.56
CA PRO A 7 5.77 -25.32 -3.97
C PRO A 7 6.03 -23.93 -4.58
N LEU A 8 5.76 -23.74 -5.88
CA LEU A 8 5.94 -22.45 -6.55
C LEU A 8 4.98 -21.35 -6.03
N ILE A 9 3.74 -21.72 -5.70
CA ILE A 9 2.75 -20.78 -5.16
C ILE A 9 3.14 -20.33 -3.75
N SER A 10 3.69 -21.20 -2.91
CA SER A 10 4.16 -20.85 -1.57
C SER A 10 5.38 -19.91 -1.60
N LEU A 11 6.20 -19.98 -2.64
CA LEU A 11 7.36 -19.10 -2.81
C LEU A 11 6.99 -17.68 -3.27
N LEU A 12 5.94 -17.56 -4.08
CA LEU A 12 5.43 -16.27 -4.57
C LEU A 12 4.85 -15.37 -3.45
N LEU A 13 4.50 -15.96 -2.30
CA LEU A 13 3.97 -15.22 -1.15
C LEU A 13 5.04 -14.39 -0.39
N PHE A 14 6.34 -14.65 -0.63
CA PHE A 14 7.45 -13.96 0.08
C PHE A 14 8.25 -13.00 -0.81
N ALA A 15 7.91 -12.93 -2.09
CA ALA A 15 8.50 -11.94 -2.97
C ALA A 15 7.93 -10.55 -2.64
N SER A 16 8.79 -9.52 -2.62
CA SER A 16 8.30 -8.14 -2.54
C SER A 16 7.36 -7.86 -3.72
N PRO A 17 6.45 -6.88 -3.63
CA PRO A 17 5.58 -6.51 -4.74
C PRO A 17 6.33 -6.37 -6.08
N ALA A 18 7.57 -5.86 -6.06
CA ALA A 18 8.41 -5.75 -7.25
C ALA A 18 8.75 -7.09 -7.92
N GLN A 19 8.78 -8.20 -7.17
CA GLN A 19 9.02 -9.53 -7.74
C GLN A 19 7.80 -10.12 -8.46
N PHE A 20 6.58 -9.69 -8.10
CA PHE A 20 5.36 -10.07 -8.83
C PHE A 20 5.30 -9.45 -10.23
N TRP A 21 6.01 -8.37 -10.48
CA TRP A 21 5.96 -7.63 -11.73
C TRP A 21 6.62 -8.35 -12.91
N ASN A 22 7.61 -9.20 -12.64
CA ASN A 22 8.31 -9.95 -13.67
C ASN A 22 7.49 -11.12 -14.24
N PHE A 23 6.37 -11.48 -13.59
CA PHE A 23 5.46 -12.50 -14.05
C PHE A 23 4.25 -11.84 -14.74
N GLY A 24 4.44 -11.33 -15.96
CA GLY A 24 3.34 -10.81 -16.79
C GLY A 24 2.31 -11.91 -17.13
N PRO A 25 1.18 -11.53 -17.76
CA PRO A 25 0.14 -12.46 -18.20
C PRO A 25 0.66 -13.64 -19.03
N SER A 26 1.82 -13.49 -19.64
CA SER A 26 2.50 -14.49 -20.46
C SER A 26 3.06 -15.67 -19.65
N PHE A 27 3.35 -15.50 -18.36
CA PHE A 27 3.83 -16.60 -17.51
C PHE A 27 2.77 -17.70 -17.33
N PHE A 28 1.50 -17.35 -17.49
CA PHE A 28 0.36 -18.25 -17.38
C PHE A 28 -0.29 -18.54 -18.74
N GLN A 29 0.43 -18.36 -19.86
CA GLN A 29 -0.11 -18.92 -21.08
C GLN A 29 -0.16 -20.45 -20.94
N PRO A 30 -1.36 -21.04 -20.96
CA PRO A 30 -1.49 -22.47 -20.89
C PRO A 30 -0.70 -23.07 -22.04
N SER A 31 0.24 -23.97 -21.72
CA SER A 31 0.83 -24.81 -22.74
C SER A 31 -0.30 -25.45 -23.54
N ASN A 32 -0.11 -25.73 -24.82
CA ASN A 32 -1.09 -26.40 -25.72
C ASN A 32 -1.68 -27.72 -25.16
N ARG A 33 -1.20 -28.20 -24.02
CA ARG A 33 -1.73 -29.37 -23.30
C ARG A 33 -3.09 -29.18 -22.62
N LEU A 34 -3.54 -27.92 -22.42
CA LEU A 34 -4.86 -27.63 -21.81
C LEU A 34 -5.98 -27.48 -22.86
N SER A 35 -5.66 -27.47 -24.15
CA SER A 35 -6.67 -27.41 -25.23
C SER A 35 -7.63 -28.62 -25.26
N GLY A 36 -7.30 -29.71 -24.58
CA GLY A 36 -8.16 -30.89 -24.45
C GLY A 36 -9.28 -30.80 -23.42
N ILE A 37 -9.33 -29.72 -22.61
CA ILE A 37 -10.31 -29.56 -21.52
C ILE A 37 -11.50 -28.68 -21.94
N GLY A 38 -11.55 -28.20 -23.20
CA GLY A 38 -12.67 -27.40 -23.71
C GLY A 38 -12.75 -25.96 -23.16
N LEU A 39 -11.73 -25.50 -22.42
CA LEU A 39 -11.65 -24.14 -21.91
C LEU A 39 -10.97 -23.23 -22.95
N ASP A 40 -11.67 -22.17 -23.36
CA ASP A 40 -11.10 -21.10 -24.19
C ASP A 40 -9.93 -20.40 -23.44
N ARG A 41 -8.90 -19.99 -24.18
CA ARG A 41 -7.76 -19.20 -23.67
C ARG A 41 -8.19 -17.96 -22.91
N ARG A 42 -9.32 -17.32 -23.29
CA ARG A 42 -9.87 -16.17 -22.57
C ARG A 42 -10.32 -16.53 -21.17
N THR A 43 -11.07 -17.62 -21.05
CA THR A 43 -11.57 -18.10 -19.75
C THR A 43 -10.43 -18.44 -18.81
N ILE A 44 -9.36 -19.07 -19.31
CA ILE A 44 -8.19 -19.39 -18.48
C ILE A 44 -7.46 -18.11 -18.03
N THR A 45 -7.29 -17.13 -18.91
CA THR A 45 -6.63 -15.87 -18.57
C THR A 45 -7.45 -15.09 -17.51
N ASP A 46 -8.76 -15.09 -17.61
CA ASP A 46 -9.64 -14.42 -16.65
C ASP A 46 -9.62 -15.14 -15.31
N LEU A 47 -9.66 -16.47 -15.28
CA LEU A 47 -9.53 -17.25 -14.04
C LEU A 47 -8.18 -17.03 -13.35
N VAL A 48 -7.10 -16.96 -14.11
CA VAL A 48 -5.77 -16.67 -13.57
C VAL A 48 -5.74 -15.26 -12.96
N LEU A 49 -6.31 -14.27 -13.64
CA LEU A 49 -6.38 -12.91 -13.13
C LEU A 49 -7.22 -12.82 -11.85
N GLU A 50 -8.34 -13.54 -11.82
CA GLU A 50 -9.22 -13.62 -10.65
C GLU A 50 -8.49 -14.23 -9.44
N GLU A 51 -7.81 -15.38 -9.62
CA GLU A 51 -7.05 -16.02 -8.54
C GLU A 51 -5.89 -15.13 -8.07
N ARG A 52 -5.17 -14.47 -8.97
CA ARG A 52 -4.11 -13.51 -8.60
C ARG A 52 -4.67 -12.33 -7.81
N THR A 53 -5.81 -11.81 -8.22
CA THR A 53 -6.52 -10.72 -7.54
C THR A 53 -6.91 -11.14 -6.13
N LYS A 54 -7.53 -12.31 -5.97
CA LYS A 54 -7.90 -12.88 -4.66
C LYS A 54 -6.68 -13.01 -3.75
N ARG A 55 -5.60 -13.60 -4.25
CA ARG A 55 -4.37 -13.74 -3.47
C ARG A 55 -3.74 -12.41 -3.10
N MET A 56 -3.77 -11.44 -4.01
CA MET A 56 -3.28 -10.09 -3.70
C MET A 56 -4.09 -9.42 -2.60
N ILE A 57 -5.42 -9.60 -2.59
CA ILE A 57 -6.30 -9.15 -1.51
C ILE A 57 -5.92 -9.85 -0.20
N GLU A 58 -5.78 -11.16 -0.19
CA GLU A 58 -5.39 -11.94 0.99
C GLU A 58 -4.03 -11.50 1.58
N THR A 59 -3.05 -11.16 0.74
CA THR A 59 -1.73 -10.70 1.20
C THR A 59 -1.79 -9.38 1.96
N GLN A 60 -2.84 -8.56 1.75
CA GLN A 60 -3.01 -7.31 2.47
C GLN A 60 -3.36 -7.51 3.96
N THR A 61 -3.72 -8.73 4.38
CA THR A 61 -4.00 -9.06 5.79
C THR A 61 -2.86 -8.63 6.71
N PHE A 62 -1.63 -8.95 6.34
CA PHE A 62 -0.45 -8.59 7.14
C PHE A 62 -0.30 -7.07 7.26
N SER A 63 -0.43 -6.33 6.15
CA SER A 63 -0.27 -4.87 6.14
C SER A 63 -1.32 -4.16 7.01
N ILE A 64 -2.51 -4.73 7.12
CA ILE A 64 -3.63 -4.19 7.90
C ILE A 64 -3.52 -4.60 9.37
N LEU A 65 -3.44 -5.90 9.65
CA LEU A 65 -3.59 -6.41 11.02
C LEU A 65 -2.34 -6.27 11.89
N ARG A 66 -1.16 -6.01 11.32
CA ARG A 66 0.04 -5.73 12.11
C ARG A 66 -0.02 -4.40 12.87
N ASP A 67 -0.90 -3.49 12.47
CA ASP A 67 -1.08 -2.21 13.19
C ASP A 67 -1.78 -2.45 14.53
N PRO A 68 -1.25 -1.93 15.64
CA PRO A 68 -1.83 -2.14 16.96
C PRO A 68 -3.25 -1.56 17.11
N ARG A 69 -3.64 -0.66 16.20
CA ARG A 69 -4.99 -0.06 16.16
C ARG A 69 -6.03 -0.94 15.45
N ALA A 70 -5.63 -2.02 14.80
CA ALA A 70 -6.51 -2.82 13.96
C ALA A 70 -7.79 -3.29 14.66
N LEU A 71 -7.66 -3.89 15.86
CA LEU A 71 -8.83 -4.34 16.63
C LEU A 71 -9.71 -3.17 17.10
N ALA A 72 -9.11 -2.16 17.72
CA ALA A 72 -9.85 -0.98 18.17
C ALA A 72 -10.50 -0.20 17.02
N GLY A 73 -9.86 -0.20 15.85
CA GLY A 73 -10.40 0.38 14.63
C GLY A 73 -11.64 -0.38 14.14
N ALA A 74 -11.59 -1.72 14.10
CA ALA A 74 -12.74 -2.54 13.73
C ALA A 74 -13.91 -2.31 14.69
N GLN A 75 -13.65 -2.31 16.00
CA GLN A 75 -14.66 -1.99 17.03
C GLN A 75 -15.31 -0.62 16.80
N ARG A 76 -14.50 0.39 16.49
CA ARG A 76 -14.98 1.76 16.28
C ARG A 76 -15.83 1.92 15.03
N VAL A 77 -15.35 1.36 13.91
CA VAL A 77 -16.02 1.46 12.61
C VAL A 77 -17.35 0.70 12.61
N THR A 78 -17.44 -0.44 13.31
CA THR A 78 -18.66 -1.25 13.40
C THR A 78 -19.54 -0.86 14.58
N ALA A 79 -19.19 0.15 15.38
CA ALA A 79 -20.04 0.67 16.45
C ALA A 79 -21.37 1.16 15.87
N LEU A 80 -22.48 0.79 16.50
CA LEU A 80 -23.86 0.98 16.02
C LEU A 80 -24.14 2.38 15.44
N LYS A 81 -23.62 3.44 16.07
CA LYS A 81 -23.81 4.80 15.59
C LYS A 81 -23.15 5.03 14.23
N LEU A 82 -21.89 4.66 14.07
CA LEU A 82 -21.16 4.84 12.81
C LEU A 82 -21.65 3.89 11.73
N ASP A 83 -21.93 2.65 12.09
CA ASP A 83 -22.44 1.62 11.18
C ASP A 83 -23.73 2.08 10.49
N ARG A 84 -24.68 2.67 11.23
CA ARG A 84 -25.88 3.29 10.66
C ARG A 84 -25.59 4.41 9.68
N ILE A 85 -24.58 5.26 9.96
CA ILE A 85 -24.20 6.37 9.07
C ILE A 85 -23.61 5.82 7.79
N TYR A 86 -22.72 4.81 7.87
CA TYR A 86 -22.15 4.15 6.69
C TYR A 86 -23.25 3.55 5.82
N HIS A 87 -24.11 2.70 6.37
CA HIS A 87 -25.20 2.07 5.63
C HIS A 87 -26.13 3.08 4.95
N ALA A 88 -26.53 4.13 5.66
CA ALA A 88 -27.39 5.16 5.09
C ALA A 88 -26.70 5.92 3.95
N ALA A 89 -25.41 6.19 4.08
CA ALA A 89 -24.61 6.87 3.05
C ALA A 89 -24.43 5.98 1.81
N GLU A 90 -24.13 4.71 1.98
CA GLU A 90 -23.96 3.71 0.91
C GLU A 90 -25.27 3.50 0.15
N GLN A 91 -26.38 3.28 0.84
CA GLN A 91 -27.71 3.16 0.22
C GLN A 91 -28.08 4.40 -0.60
N LYS A 92 -27.89 5.59 -0.02
CA LYS A 92 -28.25 6.86 -0.69
C LYS A 92 -27.41 7.14 -1.93
N SER A 93 -26.14 6.75 -1.92
CA SER A 93 -25.20 7.02 -3.01
C SER A 93 -25.13 5.90 -4.06
N GLY A 94 -25.65 4.71 -3.78
CA GLY A 94 -25.51 3.52 -4.62
C GLY A 94 -24.12 2.88 -4.59
N VAL A 95 -23.30 3.24 -3.60
CA VAL A 95 -21.99 2.64 -3.38
C VAL A 95 -22.17 1.26 -2.73
N PRO A 96 -21.36 0.24 -3.09
CA PRO A 96 -21.46 -1.09 -2.50
C PRO A 96 -21.42 -1.08 -0.97
N ALA A 97 -22.23 -1.93 -0.34
CA ALA A 97 -22.30 -2.04 1.11
C ALA A 97 -20.95 -2.41 1.72
N GLY A 98 -20.61 -1.80 2.84
CA GLY A 98 -19.36 -2.03 3.55
C GLY A 98 -18.12 -1.33 2.97
N LEU A 99 -18.23 -0.72 1.78
CA LEU A 99 -17.09 -0.09 1.12
C LEU A 99 -16.61 1.18 1.84
N ILE A 100 -17.55 2.05 2.26
CA ILE A 100 -17.20 3.29 2.96
C ILE A 100 -16.64 3.00 4.35
N SER A 101 -17.16 2.01 5.04
CA SER A 101 -16.63 1.57 6.33
C SER A 101 -15.21 1.00 6.20
N ALA A 102 -14.93 0.25 5.12
CA ALA A 102 -13.60 -0.29 4.82
C ALA A 102 -12.58 0.83 4.52
N ILE A 103 -12.97 1.83 3.74
CA ILE A 103 -12.12 3.02 3.48
C ILE A 103 -11.85 3.74 4.81
N SER A 104 -12.87 4.03 5.60
CA SER A 104 -12.71 4.67 6.91
C SER A 104 -11.77 3.90 7.85
N TYR A 105 -11.86 2.58 7.84
CA TYR A 105 -10.98 1.71 8.61
C TYR A 105 -9.52 1.86 8.20
N LEU A 106 -9.22 1.92 6.91
CA LEU A 106 -7.85 2.09 6.42
C LEU A 106 -7.30 3.50 6.61
N GLU A 107 -8.13 4.52 6.43
CA GLU A 107 -7.70 5.91 6.44
C GLU A 107 -7.44 6.43 7.87
N SER A 108 -8.29 6.06 8.81
CA SER A 108 -8.26 6.63 10.15
C SER A 108 -8.48 5.63 11.29
N TRP A 109 -8.67 4.35 10.99
CA TRP A 109 -9.16 3.37 11.97
C TRP A 109 -10.50 3.81 12.62
N GLY A 110 -11.34 4.50 11.86
CA GLY A 110 -12.59 5.06 12.34
C GLY A 110 -12.46 6.26 13.30
N GLU A 111 -11.30 6.92 13.36
CA GLU A 111 -11.05 8.05 14.25
C GLU A 111 -11.60 9.34 13.65
N ALA A 112 -12.67 9.90 14.29
CA ALA A 112 -13.36 11.07 13.78
C ALA A 112 -12.48 12.34 13.74
N LYS A 113 -11.47 12.42 14.61
CA LYS A 113 -10.59 13.58 14.74
C LYS A 113 -9.17 13.29 14.23
N ALA A 114 -8.99 12.25 13.41
CA ALA A 114 -7.69 11.92 12.84
C ALA A 114 -7.16 13.11 12.01
N GLU A 115 -5.88 13.41 12.19
CA GLU A 115 -5.17 14.44 11.43
C GLU A 115 -3.89 13.86 10.87
N SER A 116 -3.74 13.92 9.54
CA SER A 116 -2.49 13.53 8.88
C SER A 116 -1.51 14.70 8.88
N PRO A 117 -0.20 14.45 9.07
CA PRO A 117 0.83 15.48 8.91
C PRO A 117 0.82 16.15 7.53
N THR A 118 0.32 15.46 6.50
CA THR A 118 0.22 15.94 5.12
C THR A 118 -1.07 16.72 4.82
N GLY A 119 -1.97 16.90 5.81
CA GLY A 119 -3.14 17.76 5.72
C GLY A 119 -4.52 17.09 5.63
N PRO A 120 -4.70 15.83 5.17
CA PRO A 120 -5.98 15.14 5.27
C PRO A 120 -6.49 15.03 6.71
N LYS A 121 -7.82 15.15 6.90
CA LYS A 121 -8.44 15.15 8.22
C LYS A 121 -9.71 14.34 8.30
N GLY A 122 -10.02 13.93 9.53
CA GLY A 122 -11.26 13.26 9.90
C GLY A 122 -11.32 11.78 9.55
N ILE A 123 -12.47 11.20 9.84
CA ILE A 123 -12.73 9.78 9.70
C ILE A 123 -12.49 9.23 8.29
N MET A 124 -12.62 10.07 7.27
CA MET A 124 -12.46 9.73 5.87
C MET A 124 -11.15 10.28 5.26
N GLN A 125 -10.26 10.88 6.06
CA GLN A 125 -8.99 11.49 5.66
C GLN A 125 -9.10 12.37 4.40
N ILE A 126 -10.02 13.34 4.45
CA ILE A 126 -10.31 14.21 3.30
C ILE A 126 -9.33 15.37 3.28
N ALA A 127 -8.64 15.59 2.16
CA ALA A 127 -7.81 16.77 1.93
C ALA A 127 -8.66 18.05 1.81
N ALA A 128 -8.11 19.21 2.16
CA ALA A 128 -8.87 20.47 2.17
C ALA A 128 -9.43 20.84 0.78
N GLY A 129 -8.66 20.66 -0.28
CA GLY A 129 -9.13 20.88 -1.65
C GLY A 129 -10.28 19.93 -2.03
N THR A 130 -10.16 18.65 -1.69
CA THR A 130 -11.18 17.63 -1.94
C THR A 130 -12.45 17.91 -1.11
N ALA A 131 -12.32 18.42 0.12
CA ALA A 131 -13.45 18.78 0.96
C ALA A 131 -14.36 19.80 0.27
N HIS A 132 -13.79 20.81 -0.36
CA HIS A 132 -14.55 21.80 -1.12
C HIS A 132 -15.31 21.15 -2.29
N THR A 133 -14.66 20.28 -3.02
CA THR A 133 -15.28 19.50 -4.13
C THR A 133 -16.41 18.58 -3.65
N MET A 134 -16.32 18.10 -2.41
CA MET A 134 -17.36 17.29 -1.74
C MET A 134 -18.48 18.14 -1.10
N GLY A 135 -18.41 19.47 -1.14
CA GLY A 135 -19.37 20.39 -0.50
C GLY A 135 -19.22 20.49 1.01
N LEU A 136 -18.08 20.06 1.57
CA LEU A 136 -17.77 20.20 2.99
C LEU A 136 -17.21 21.60 3.30
N GLN A 137 -17.65 22.18 4.40
CA GLN A 137 -17.22 23.51 4.82
C GLN A 137 -16.02 23.45 5.75
N ILE A 138 -15.02 24.30 5.46
CA ILE A 138 -13.91 24.62 6.35
C ILE A 138 -13.97 26.12 6.59
N VAL A 139 -14.39 26.53 7.80
CA VAL A 139 -14.66 27.91 8.12
C VAL A 139 -13.60 28.47 9.06
N TYR A 140 -13.02 29.59 8.65
CA TYR A 140 -12.06 30.34 9.44
C TYR A 140 -12.64 31.67 9.84
N ALA A 141 -12.26 32.14 11.03
CA ALA A 141 -12.60 33.51 11.51
C ALA A 141 -11.32 34.29 11.83
N THR A 142 -11.33 35.56 11.51
CA THR A 142 -10.25 36.47 11.90
C THR A 142 -10.47 36.93 13.32
N LYS A 143 -9.53 36.63 14.22
CA LYS A 143 -9.44 37.17 15.57
C LYS A 143 -8.29 38.16 15.66
N TYR A 144 -8.28 38.93 16.70
CA TYR A 144 -7.25 39.96 16.91
C TYR A 144 -6.59 39.75 18.27
N ARG A 145 -5.25 39.70 18.24
CA ARG A 145 -4.43 39.78 19.45
C ARG A 145 -4.10 41.26 19.68
N VAL A 146 -4.32 41.76 20.88
CA VAL A 146 -3.94 43.11 21.28
C VAL A 146 -2.65 43.01 22.09
N THR A 147 -1.58 43.57 21.55
CA THR A 147 -0.28 43.69 22.23
C THR A 147 -0.03 45.16 22.58
N ARG A 148 0.78 45.37 23.62
CA ARG A 148 1.26 46.71 23.98
C ARG A 148 2.71 46.83 23.52
N GLU A 149 2.95 47.74 22.57
CA GLU A 149 4.29 48.01 22.05
C GLU A 149 4.75 49.41 22.46
N LYS A 150 6.01 49.55 22.85
CA LYS A 150 6.61 50.86 23.07
C LYS A 150 7.08 51.40 21.72
N ARG A 151 6.49 52.51 21.25
CA ARG A 151 6.93 53.19 20.02
C ARG A 151 7.54 54.52 20.38
N THR A 152 8.77 54.75 19.93
CA THR A 152 9.49 55.99 20.11
C THR A 152 9.33 56.83 18.84
N SER A 153 8.81 58.03 19.00
CA SER A 153 8.66 59.02 17.91
C SER A 153 9.15 60.38 18.36
N ARG A 154 9.54 61.25 17.41
CA ARG A 154 9.87 62.63 17.70
C ARG A 154 8.58 63.46 17.84
N ASN A 155 8.50 64.26 18.92
CA ASN A 155 7.40 65.20 19.07
C ASN A 155 7.61 66.43 18.21
N LYS A 156 6.65 67.35 18.17
CA LYS A 156 6.72 68.60 17.38
C LYS A 156 7.92 69.50 17.74
N ARG A 157 8.61 69.28 18.87
CA ARG A 157 9.78 69.98 19.33
C ARG A 157 11.09 69.17 19.09
N GLY A 158 11.04 68.10 18.25
CA GLY A 158 12.19 67.30 17.90
C GLY A 158 12.64 66.30 18.98
N LYS A 159 12.02 66.29 20.18
CA LYS A 159 12.42 65.40 21.29
C LYS A 159 11.83 64.00 21.11
N LEU A 160 12.64 62.97 21.36
CA LEU A 160 12.23 61.58 21.34
C LEU A 160 11.25 61.30 22.53
N VAL A 161 10.10 60.80 22.22
CA VAL A 161 9.05 60.43 23.20
C VAL A 161 8.64 58.99 22.94
N THR A 162 8.77 58.14 23.96
CA THR A 162 8.30 56.78 23.92
C THR A 162 6.90 56.67 24.48
N ARG A 163 5.97 56.16 23.69
CA ARG A 163 4.59 55.95 24.10
C ARG A 163 4.24 54.46 23.96
N THR A 164 3.48 53.93 24.90
CA THR A 164 2.88 52.61 24.79
C THR A 164 1.64 52.69 23.91
N VAL A 165 1.68 52.02 22.76
CA VAL A 165 0.55 51.94 21.84
C VAL A 165 -0.04 50.52 21.87
N ARG A 166 -1.37 50.45 21.71
CA ARG A 166 -2.02 49.13 21.51
C ARG A 166 -1.95 48.76 20.03
N VAL A 167 -1.31 47.63 19.73
CA VAL A 167 -1.22 47.12 18.37
C VAL A 167 -2.19 45.96 18.26
N ARG A 168 -3.04 46.01 17.26
CA ARG A 168 -4.06 45.00 16.98
C ARG A 168 -3.61 44.17 15.78
N THR A 169 -3.12 42.96 16.05
CA THR A 169 -2.62 42.04 15.01
C THR A 169 -3.67 40.98 14.69
N PRO A 170 -4.14 40.90 13.44
CA PRO A 170 -5.08 39.87 13.05
C PRO A 170 -4.39 38.49 13.03
N TYR A 171 -5.12 37.45 13.40
CA TYR A 171 -4.73 36.06 13.21
C TYR A 171 -5.97 35.23 12.88
N THR A 172 -5.76 34.16 12.08
CA THR A 172 -6.85 33.31 11.65
C THR A 172 -6.99 32.11 12.60
N VAL A 173 -8.23 31.79 12.97
CA VAL A 173 -8.56 30.59 13.75
C VAL A 173 -9.58 29.75 12.99
N LEU A 174 -9.38 28.44 13.03
CA LEU A 174 -10.35 27.47 12.53
C LEU A 174 -11.57 27.48 13.47
N VAL A 175 -12.77 27.72 12.92
CA VAL A 175 -14.02 27.73 13.66
C VAL A 175 -14.81 26.44 13.44
N ARG A 176 -14.83 25.95 12.21
CA ARG A 176 -15.55 24.74 11.83
C ARG A 176 -14.79 24.01 10.75
N ASP A 177 -14.70 22.69 10.89
CA ASP A 177 -14.17 21.80 9.87
C ASP A 177 -15.09 20.58 9.77
N GLU A 178 -15.90 20.53 8.70
CA GLU A 178 -16.88 19.46 8.52
C GLU A 178 -16.24 18.10 8.19
N ARG A 179 -14.96 18.06 7.85
CA ARG A 179 -14.21 16.82 7.70
C ARG A 179 -14.12 16.01 9.01
N LEU A 180 -14.16 16.74 10.15
CA LEU A 180 -14.10 16.17 11.51
C LEU A 180 -15.46 15.73 12.06
N ILE A 181 -16.54 15.89 11.28
CA ILE A 181 -17.91 15.57 11.66
C ILE A 181 -18.36 14.34 10.85
N PRO A 182 -18.40 13.12 11.43
CA PRO A 182 -18.73 11.91 10.71
C PRO A 182 -20.04 11.98 9.93
N GLU A 183 -21.07 12.58 10.52
CA GLU A 183 -22.40 12.78 9.93
C GLU A 183 -22.39 13.66 8.66
N ARG A 184 -21.30 14.39 8.42
CA ARG A 184 -21.05 15.20 7.22
C ARG A 184 -20.04 14.52 6.29
N ALA A 185 -18.91 14.10 6.85
CA ALA A 185 -17.79 13.55 6.08
C ALA A 185 -18.13 12.23 5.39
N ILE A 186 -18.82 11.31 6.06
CA ILE A 186 -19.15 9.98 5.53
C ILE A 186 -20.09 10.07 4.33
N PRO A 187 -21.25 10.78 4.40
CA PRO A 187 -22.13 10.93 3.23
C PRO A 187 -21.46 11.67 2.07
N ALA A 188 -20.63 12.65 2.34
CA ALA A 188 -19.89 13.39 1.31
C ALA A 188 -18.88 12.50 0.60
N ALA A 189 -18.15 11.66 1.34
CA ALA A 189 -17.22 10.68 0.77
C ALA A 189 -17.93 9.62 -0.08
N ALA A 190 -19.09 9.12 0.37
CA ALA A 190 -19.90 8.17 -0.38
C ALA A 190 -20.39 8.75 -1.72
N GLN A 191 -20.90 9.98 -1.71
CA GLN A 191 -21.31 10.69 -2.93
C GLN A 191 -20.13 10.96 -3.87
N TYR A 192 -18.98 11.32 -3.31
CA TYR A 192 -17.76 11.52 -4.09
C TYR A 192 -17.31 10.22 -4.76
N LEU A 193 -17.31 9.11 -4.03
CA LEU A 193 -16.95 7.80 -4.57
C LEU A 193 -17.93 7.36 -5.67
N ALA A 194 -19.23 7.57 -5.50
CA ALA A 194 -20.23 7.30 -6.54
C ALA A 194 -19.97 8.13 -7.81
N ARG A 195 -19.61 9.42 -7.65
CA ARG A 195 -19.25 10.29 -8.79
C ARG A 195 -17.98 9.81 -9.47
N LEU A 196 -16.97 9.39 -8.73
CA LEU A 196 -15.76 8.78 -9.29
C LEU A 196 -16.07 7.49 -10.04
N GLY A 197 -16.96 6.65 -9.50
CA GLY A 197 -17.46 5.43 -10.18
C GLY A 197 -18.12 5.72 -11.50
N ALA A 198 -19.00 6.72 -11.55
CA ALA A 198 -19.63 7.18 -12.78
C ALA A 198 -18.61 7.76 -13.77
N LYS A 199 -17.64 8.54 -13.28
CA LYS A 199 -16.59 9.15 -14.13
C LYS A 199 -15.67 8.12 -14.76
N PHE A 200 -15.22 7.13 -14.00
CA PHE A 200 -14.23 6.14 -14.46
C PHE A 200 -14.86 4.82 -14.92
N GLY A 201 -16.17 4.68 -14.82
CA GLY A 201 -16.94 3.54 -15.33
C GLY A 201 -16.88 2.28 -14.46
N SER A 202 -16.18 2.33 -13.30
CA SER A 202 -16.14 1.19 -12.37
C SER A 202 -15.74 1.62 -10.97
N MET A 203 -16.09 0.80 -9.98
CA MET A 203 -15.85 1.09 -8.57
C MET A 203 -14.39 0.83 -8.15
N ASP A 204 -13.69 -0.09 -8.79
CA ASP A 204 -12.27 -0.33 -8.53
C ASP A 204 -11.42 0.90 -8.87
N TRP A 205 -11.67 1.53 -10.02
CA TRP A 205 -11.04 2.80 -10.39
C TRP A 205 -11.48 3.96 -9.48
N ALA A 206 -12.73 3.97 -9.00
CA ALA A 206 -13.20 4.98 -8.05
C ALA A 206 -12.45 4.89 -6.72
N VAL A 207 -12.29 3.68 -6.19
CA VAL A 207 -11.53 3.44 -4.96
C VAL A 207 -10.07 3.82 -5.14
N PHE A 208 -9.46 3.47 -6.27
CA PHE A 208 -8.10 3.87 -6.58
C PHE A 208 -7.97 5.40 -6.67
N ALA A 209 -8.94 6.09 -7.32
CA ALA A 209 -8.97 7.55 -7.42
C ALA A 209 -9.15 8.25 -6.07
N TYR A 210 -9.84 7.62 -5.13
CA TYR A 210 -10.01 8.17 -3.78
C TYR A 210 -8.66 8.41 -3.10
N HIS A 211 -7.71 7.53 -3.33
CA HIS A 211 -6.38 7.59 -2.73
C HIS A 211 -5.37 8.36 -3.60
N CYS A 212 -5.17 7.98 -4.85
CA CYS A 212 -4.15 8.60 -5.69
C CYS A 212 -4.60 9.88 -6.41
N GLY A 213 -5.93 10.18 -6.38
CA GLY A 213 -6.51 11.34 -7.08
C GLY A 213 -6.89 11.07 -8.54
N GLU A 214 -7.78 11.92 -9.05
CA GLU A 214 -8.39 11.76 -10.39
C GLU A 214 -7.35 11.83 -11.52
N GLY A 215 -6.35 12.70 -11.43
CA GLY A 215 -5.29 12.84 -12.43
C GLY A 215 -4.42 11.59 -12.55
N CYS A 216 -4.07 10.99 -11.41
CA CYS A 216 -3.34 9.72 -11.36
C CYS A 216 -4.12 8.61 -12.07
N VAL A 217 -5.41 8.44 -11.75
CA VAL A 217 -6.26 7.42 -12.39
C VAL A 217 -6.42 7.65 -13.88
N THR A 218 -6.62 8.90 -14.32
CA THR A 218 -6.73 9.20 -15.74
C THR A 218 -5.50 8.70 -16.51
N ASN A 219 -4.30 8.98 -15.99
CA ASN A 219 -3.04 8.53 -16.59
C ASN A 219 -2.90 7.00 -16.56
N MET A 220 -3.09 6.41 -15.38
CA MET A 220 -2.91 4.96 -15.19
C MET A 220 -3.90 4.14 -16.02
N ARG A 221 -5.13 4.61 -16.13
CA ARG A 221 -6.16 3.97 -16.95
C ARG A 221 -5.81 4.05 -18.44
N ALA A 222 -5.40 5.22 -18.94
CA ALA A 222 -4.96 5.38 -20.32
C ALA A 222 -3.78 4.45 -20.65
N LEU A 223 -2.76 4.39 -19.80
CA LEU A 223 -1.64 3.46 -19.97
C LEU A 223 -2.11 2.01 -20.01
N THR A 224 -3.09 1.65 -19.17
CA THR A 224 -3.65 0.29 -19.13
C THR A 224 -4.40 -0.04 -20.42
N GLU A 225 -5.19 0.89 -20.93
CA GLU A 225 -5.96 0.73 -22.17
C GLU A 225 -5.07 0.54 -23.41
N HIS A 226 -3.91 1.21 -23.43
CA HIS A 226 -2.94 1.13 -24.53
C HIS A 226 -1.93 -0.01 -24.39
N SER A 227 -1.95 -0.72 -23.27
CA SER A 227 -1.01 -1.81 -23.00
C SER A 227 -1.32 -3.07 -23.78
N GLU A 228 -0.28 -3.68 -24.35
CA GLU A 228 -0.41 -4.91 -25.12
C GLU A 228 -0.93 -6.08 -24.28
N GLY A 229 -1.85 -6.85 -24.82
CA GLY A 229 -2.42 -8.03 -24.17
C GLY A 229 -3.46 -7.74 -23.08
N ILE A 230 -3.70 -6.47 -22.74
CA ILE A 230 -4.75 -6.08 -21.80
C ILE A 230 -6.04 -5.83 -22.55
N LYS A 231 -7.03 -6.70 -22.33
CA LYS A 231 -8.34 -6.56 -22.98
C LYS A 231 -9.23 -5.57 -22.24
N SER A 232 -9.98 -4.79 -23.00
CA SER A 232 -11.04 -3.92 -22.50
C SER A 232 -12.15 -4.72 -21.79
N PRO A 233 -12.80 -4.19 -20.74
CA PRO A 233 -12.47 -2.93 -20.10
C PRO A 233 -11.22 -3.03 -19.21
N PRO A 234 -10.43 -1.94 -19.07
CA PRO A 234 -9.34 -1.87 -18.13
C PRO A 234 -9.87 -1.91 -16.71
N THR A 235 -9.17 -2.63 -15.82
CA THR A 235 -9.46 -2.69 -14.39
C THR A 235 -8.20 -2.42 -13.58
N VAL A 236 -8.34 -2.07 -12.30
CA VAL A 236 -7.19 -1.90 -11.40
C VAL A 236 -6.36 -3.18 -11.29
N ALA A 237 -6.99 -4.35 -11.28
CA ALA A 237 -6.28 -5.62 -11.30
C ALA A 237 -5.48 -5.81 -12.61
N LYS A 238 -6.08 -5.50 -13.76
CA LYS A 238 -5.39 -5.56 -15.07
C LYS A 238 -4.23 -4.57 -15.14
N MET A 239 -4.40 -3.35 -14.62
CA MET A 239 -3.32 -2.37 -14.49
C MET A 239 -2.18 -2.95 -13.65
N PHE A 240 -2.51 -3.42 -12.45
CA PHE A 240 -1.51 -3.91 -11.50
C PHE A 240 -0.75 -5.11 -12.03
N PHE A 241 -1.43 -6.10 -12.61
CA PHE A 241 -0.81 -7.34 -13.11
C PHE A 241 -0.36 -7.28 -14.57
N GLY A 242 -0.78 -6.27 -15.32
CA GLY A 242 -0.43 -6.08 -16.73
C GLY A 242 0.89 -5.35 -16.95
N GLY A 243 1.40 -4.64 -15.96
CA GLY A 243 2.71 -4.01 -16.01
C GLY A 243 3.81 -5.07 -16.13
N ASN A 244 4.55 -5.04 -17.23
CA ASN A 244 5.64 -5.95 -17.49
C ASN A 244 6.78 -5.20 -18.19
N PRO A 245 8.01 -5.22 -17.66
CA PRO A 245 9.11 -4.44 -18.23
C PRO A 245 9.48 -4.86 -19.65
N ALA A 246 9.15 -6.09 -20.06
CA ALA A 246 9.44 -6.58 -21.40
C ALA A 246 8.34 -6.26 -22.44
N PHE A 247 7.07 -6.13 -22.01
CA PHE A 247 5.94 -5.99 -22.92
C PHE A 247 5.20 -4.67 -22.76
N ASN A 248 4.98 -4.21 -21.52
CA ASN A 248 4.24 -3.01 -21.17
C ASN A 248 5.08 -2.12 -20.26
N ARG A 249 6.25 -1.70 -20.77
CA ARG A 249 7.27 -1.01 -19.98
C ARG A 249 6.74 0.29 -19.36
N GLU A 250 6.00 1.10 -20.12
CA GLU A 250 5.47 2.37 -19.62
C GLU A 250 4.49 2.15 -18.46
N LEU A 251 3.60 1.18 -18.58
CA LEU A 251 2.69 0.81 -17.50
C LEU A 251 3.47 0.29 -16.29
N TYR A 252 4.46 -0.59 -16.52
CA TYR A 252 5.32 -1.10 -15.46
C TYR A 252 6.01 0.03 -14.70
N GLU A 253 6.67 0.94 -15.39
CA GLU A 253 7.40 2.07 -14.79
C GLU A 253 6.45 3.03 -14.04
N ALA A 254 5.25 3.29 -14.58
CA ALA A 254 4.25 4.13 -13.93
C ALA A 254 3.75 3.51 -12.63
N VAL A 255 3.36 2.23 -12.67
CA VAL A 255 2.89 1.53 -11.47
C VAL A 255 4.01 1.40 -10.45
N HIS A 256 5.25 1.10 -10.86
CA HIS A 256 6.40 0.99 -9.97
C HIS A 256 6.70 2.31 -9.26
N ARG A 257 6.66 3.42 -9.97
CA ARG A 257 6.83 4.77 -9.40
C ARG A 257 5.80 5.07 -8.32
N GLU A 258 4.54 4.77 -8.55
CA GLU A 258 3.49 4.96 -7.54
C GLU A 258 3.63 3.97 -6.37
N MET A 259 4.16 2.76 -6.60
CA MET A 259 4.50 1.81 -5.54
C MET A 259 5.63 2.31 -4.63
N GLU A 260 6.65 2.93 -5.21
CA GLU A 260 7.75 3.52 -4.44
C GLU A 260 7.31 4.75 -3.63
N ARG A 261 6.35 5.50 -4.15
CA ARG A 261 5.86 6.73 -3.53
C ARG A 261 4.99 6.48 -2.30
N ASP A 262 3.88 5.74 -2.44
CA ASP A 262 2.88 5.60 -1.38
C ASP A 262 2.05 4.31 -1.45
N TYR A 263 2.46 3.34 -2.25
CA TYR A 263 1.75 2.08 -2.47
C TYR A 263 0.33 2.24 -3.05
N SER A 264 0.01 3.38 -3.67
CA SER A 264 -1.30 3.65 -4.28
C SER A 264 -1.84 2.51 -5.15
N PRO A 265 -1.04 1.84 -6.01
CA PRO A 265 -1.52 0.74 -6.84
C PRO A 265 -2.06 -0.47 -6.06
N THR A 266 -1.74 -0.60 -4.78
CA THR A 266 -2.29 -1.67 -3.92
C THR A 266 -3.51 -1.24 -3.12
N TYR A 267 -3.89 0.04 -3.16
CA TYR A 267 -4.92 0.58 -2.29
C TYR A 267 -6.28 -0.10 -2.48
N TRP A 268 -6.70 -0.35 -3.72
CA TRP A 268 -7.94 -1.06 -3.98
C TRP A 268 -7.97 -2.46 -3.35
N PHE A 269 -6.89 -3.24 -3.50
CA PHE A 269 -6.80 -4.58 -2.88
C PHE A 269 -6.85 -4.50 -1.34
N ARG A 270 -6.25 -3.46 -0.76
CA ARG A 270 -6.31 -3.21 0.70
C ARG A 270 -7.72 -2.90 1.16
N VAL A 271 -8.47 -2.08 0.40
CA VAL A 271 -9.86 -1.76 0.71
C VAL A 271 -10.73 -3.01 0.64
N MET A 272 -10.57 -3.85 -0.39
CA MET A 272 -11.30 -5.13 -0.49
C MET A 272 -10.99 -6.03 0.71
N ARG A 273 -9.73 -6.14 1.10
CA ARG A 273 -9.36 -6.92 2.28
C ARG A 273 -9.90 -6.34 3.57
N ALA A 274 -9.87 -5.03 3.73
CA ALA A 274 -10.46 -4.37 4.88
C ALA A 274 -11.97 -4.63 5.00
N GLN A 275 -12.69 -4.66 3.89
CA GLN A 275 -14.11 -5.00 3.84
C GLN A 275 -14.33 -6.45 4.34
N GLU A 276 -13.59 -7.42 3.80
CA GLU A 276 -13.66 -8.82 4.24
C GLU A 276 -13.34 -8.98 5.75
N LEU A 277 -12.34 -8.24 6.24
CA LEU A 277 -11.94 -8.27 7.65
C LEU A 277 -13.01 -7.65 8.56
N LEU A 278 -13.65 -6.56 8.16
CA LEU A 278 -14.75 -5.97 8.90
C LEU A 278 -16.01 -6.87 8.90
N ASP A 279 -16.25 -7.57 7.79
CA ASP A 279 -17.33 -8.56 7.71
C ASP A 279 -17.04 -9.77 8.60
N LEU A 280 -15.77 -10.20 8.68
CA LEU A 280 -15.35 -11.21 9.66
C LEU A 280 -15.61 -10.71 11.08
N TYR A 281 -15.19 -9.49 11.40
CA TYR A 281 -15.41 -8.91 12.73
C TYR A 281 -16.90 -8.83 13.10
N ARG A 282 -17.78 -8.46 12.16
CA ARG A 282 -19.24 -8.42 12.39
C ARG A 282 -19.83 -9.81 12.66
N ARG A 283 -19.34 -10.84 11.99
CA ARG A 283 -19.83 -12.22 12.13
C ARG A 283 -19.22 -12.93 13.33
N ASP A 284 -17.94 -12.80 13.53
CA ASP A 284 -17.17 -13.48 14.56
C ASP A 284 -16.03 -12.59 15.08
N PRO A 285 -16.31 -11.74 16.09
CA PRO A 285 -15.30 -10.89 16.71
C PRO A 285 -14.13 -11.65 17.33
N ALA A 286 -14.35 -12.88 17.82
CA ALA A 286 -13.33 -13.69 18.46
C ALA A 286 -12.33 -14.23 17.44
N ASP A 287 -12.80 -14.71 16.29
CA ASP A 287 -11.94 -15.16 15.19
C ASP A 287 -11.14 -13.98 14.61
N PHE A 288 -11.76 -12.83 14.43
CA PHE A 288 -11.04 -11.61 14.03
C PHE A 288 -9.95 -11.24 15.04
N GLN A 289 -10.22 -11.29 16.34
CA GLN A 289 -9.23 -11.00 17.38
C GLN A 289 -8.07 -11.99 17.32
N SER A 290 -8.35 -13.28 17.19
CA SER A 290 -7.33 -14.32 17.03
C SER A 290 -6.45 -14.06 15.80
N LEU A 291 -7.07 -13.62 14.70
CA LEU A 291 -6.35 -13.24 13.49
C LEU A 291 -5.46 -12.02 13.73
N VAL A 292 -5.95 -10.97 14.41
CA VAL A 292 -5.15 -9.80 14.79
C VAL A 292 -3.95 -10.22 15.65
N GLU A 293 -4.13 -11.08 16.63
CA GLU A 293 -3.03 -11.57 17.47
C GLU A 293 -1.97 -12.31 16.67
N THR A 294 -2.38 -13.08 15.66
CA THR A 294 -1.46 -13.79 14.76
C THR A 294 -0.58 -12.84 13.96
N TYR A 295 -1.11 -11.69 13.52
CA TYR A 295 -0.42 -10.74 12.67
C TYR A 295 0.12 -9.51 13.40
N ARG A 296 -0.23 -9.35 14.68
CA ARG A 296 0.13 -8.16 15.45
C ARG A 296 1.64 -7.98 15.52
N TYR A 297 2.08 -6.81 15.10
CA TYR A 297 3.45 -6.38 15.31
C TYR A 297 3.63 -5.98 16.78
N ASP A 298 4.46 -6.73 17.51
CA ASP A 298 4.88 -6.37 18.85
C ASP A 298 6.18 -5.56 18.76
N PRO A 299 6.19 -4.29 19.20
CA PRO A 299 7.40 -3.46 19.19
C PRO A 299 8.41 -3.87 20.26
N ASP A 300 8.02 -4.62 21.29
CA ASP A 300 8.93 -5.07 22.33
C ASP A 300 9.72 -6.32 21.88
N PRO A 301 11.06 -6.19 21.65
CA PRO A 301 11.89 -7.31 21.25
C PRO A 301 11.90 -8.47 22.26
N ALA A 302 11.73 -8.17 23.55
CA ALA A 302 11.73 -9.18 24.61
C ALA A 302 10.43 -10.01 24.64
N GLN A 303 9.33 -9.42 24.18
CA GLN A 303 8.02 -10.07 24.08
C GLN A 303 7.77 -10.75 22.73
N ARG A 304 8.67 -10.56 21.76
CA ARG A 304 8.59 -11.23 20.48
C ARG A 304 8.88 -12.70 20.66
N ALA A 305 7.83 -13.47 20.83
CA ALA A 305 8.00 -14.91 20.82
C ALA A 305 8.58 -15.33 19.46
N PRO A 306 9.77 -15.92 19.39
CA PRO A 306 10.40 -16.34 18.15
C PRO A 306 9.49 -17.21 17.27
N HIS A 307 8.58 -17.94 17.90
CA HIS A 307 7.62 -18.82 17.23
C HIS A 307 6.59 -18.08 16.35
N ARG A 308 6.28 -16.79 16.55
CA ARG A 308 5.31 -16.07 15.70
C ARG A 308 5.86 -15.82 14.30
N LEU A 309 7.16 -15.54 14.17
CA LEU A 309 7.83 -15.49 12.86
C LEU A 309 8.19 -16.88 12.35
N ALA A 310 8.51 -17.79 13.24
CA ALA A 310 8.79 -19.18 12.91
C ALA A 310 7.59 -19.91 12.31
N VAL A 311 6.35 -19.57 12.69
CA VAL A 311 5.14 -20.09 12.04
C VAL A 311 5.15 -19.76 10.54
N TRP A 312 5.60 -18.57 10.15
CA TRP A 312 5.73 -18.19 8.74
C TRP A 312 6.91 -18.87 8.04
N LEU A 313 8.05 -18.91 8.72
CA LEU A 313 9.29 -19.43 8.16
C LEU A 313 9.42 -20.93 8.37
N LYS A 314 8.63 -21.54 9.29
CA LYS A 314 8.75 -22.92 9.78
C LYS A 314 10.19 -23.29 10.22
N ARG A 315 11.01 -22.27 10.53
CA ARG A 315 12.42 -22.42 10.89
C ARG A 315 12.89 -21.28 11.78
N ASP A 316 13.05 -21.54 13.08
CA ASP A 316 13.54 -20.57 14.08
C ASP A 316 15.00 -20.17 13.83
N ASP A 317 15.79 -21.07 13.23
CA ASP A 317 17.20 -20.86 12.97
C ASP A 317 17.50 -19.82 11.87
N LEU A 318 16.45 -19.31 11.20
CA LEU A 318 16.54 -18.26 10.18
C LEU A 318 15.94 -16.91 10.64
N VAL A 319 15.65 -16.80 11.94
CA VAL A 319 15.20 -15.54 12.55
C VAL A 319 16.40 -14.81 13.16
N PHE A 320 16.71 -13.64 12.64
CA PHE A 320 17.82 -12.79 13.07
C PHE A 320 17.28 -11.56 13.78
N GLN A 321 17.79 -11.27 14.98
CA GLN A 321 17.28 -10.17 15.80
C GLN A 321 17.80 -8.82 15.30
N ASN A 322 19.09 -8.77 14.94
CA ASN A 322 19.79 -7.54 14.57
C ASN A 322 20.89 -7.82 13.53
N CYS A 323 21.57 -6.77 13.10
CA CYS A 323 22.64 -6.86 12.10
C CYS A 323 23.84 -7.67 12.59
N GLU A 324 24.12 -7.70 13.89
CA GLU A 324 25.21 -8.51 14.45
C GLU A 324 24.94 -10.03 14.28
N ASP A 325 23.70 -10.43 14.38
CA ASP A 325 23.29 -11.80 14.06
C ASP A 325 23.56 -12.15 12.58
N LEU A 326 23.28 -11.23 11.67
CA LEU A 326 23.58 -11.42 10.24
C LEU A 326 25.09 -11.57 10.01
N ARG A 327 25.90 -10.76 10.69
CA ARG A 327 27.36 -10.84 10.62
C ARG A 327 27.86 -12.19 11.12
N ARG A 328 27.35 -12.66 12.26
CA ARG A 328 27.76 -13.93 12.86
C ARG A 328 27.42 -15.15 12.00
N GLU A 329 26.30 -15.09 11.28
CA GLU A 329 25.81 -16.19 10.46
C GLU A 329 26.30 -16.14 9.00
N GLN A 330 27.08 -15.12 8.65
CA GLN A 330 27.73 -15.01 7.34
C GLN A 330 28.70 -16.18 7.10
N GLY A 331 28.54 -16.83 5.96
CA GLY A 331 29.34 -18.03 5.61
C GLY A 331 28.90 -19.30 6.32
N ARG A 332 27.95 -19.24 7.25
CA ARG A 332 27.37 -20.39 7.96
C ARG A 332 25.97 -20.70 7.47
N LYS A 333 24.99 -19.92 7.88
CA LYS A 333 23.58 -20.06 7.45
C LYS A 333 23.22 -19.11 6.32
N LEU A 334 23.99 -18.05 6.14
CA LEU A 334 23.82 -17.03 5.12
C LEU A 334 24.97 -16.99 4.15
N GLN A 335 24.66 -16.81 2.88
CA GLN A 335 25.64 -16.64 1.79
C GLN A 335 25.42 -15.28 1.14
N LYS A 336 26.53 -14.64 0.75
CA LYS A 336 26.50 -13.39 0.01
C LYS A 336 25.84 -13.57 -1.35
N VAL A 337 24.90 -12.71 -1.67
CA VAL A 337 24.26 -12.66 -2.99
C VAL A 337 25.13 -11.83 -3.92
N LEU A 338 25.58 -12.42 -5.01
CA LEU A 338 26.40 -11.75 -6.02
C LEU A 338 25.48 -11.02 -7.00
N ASP A 339 25.80 -9.74 -7.24
CA ASP A 339 25.12 -8.90 -8.22
C ASP A 339 25.82 -9.07 -9.58
N ASP A 340 25.38 -10.06 -10.33
CA ASP A 340 25.86 -10.33 -11.67
C ASP A 340 24.69 -10.69 -12.59
N PRO A 341 24.02 -9.66 -13.17
CA PRO A 341 22.83 -9.86 -14.02
C PRO A 341 23.09 -10.72 -15.27
N ASN A 342 24.33 -10.72 -15.79
CA ASN A 342 24.68 -11.49 -16.96
C ASN A 342 24.80 -12.99 -16.64
N ARG A 343 25.26 -13.30 -15.45
CA ARG A 343 25.45 -14.68 -14.99
C ARG A 343 24.18 -15.30 -14.39
N PHE A 344 23.46 -14.52 -13.60
CA PHE A 344 22.35 -15.04 -12.78
C PHE A 344 20.97 -14.58 -13.25
N ASN A 345 20.87 -13.75 -14.30
CA ASN A 345 19.62 -13.18 -14.81
C ASN A 345 18.81 -12.36 -13.77
N PHE A 346 19.44 -11.92 -12.69
CA PHE A 346 18.89 -10.97 -11.73
C PHE A 346 19.93 -9.88 -11.39
N SER A 347 19.42 -8.72 -10.99
CA SER A 347 20.21 -7.62 -10.42
C SER A 347 19.82 -7.39 -8.96
N VAL A 348 20.75 -6.87 -8.15
CA VAL A 348 20.53 -6.58 -6.74
C VAL A 348 20.40 -5.08 -6.54
N ARG A 349 19.23 -4.61 -6.11
CA ARG A 349 18.95 -3.20 -5.86
C ARG A 349 19.62 -2.74 -4.54
N LYS A 350 20.92 -2.48 -4.61
CA LYS A 350 21.71 -2.00 -3.47
C LYS A 350 21.22 -0.65 -2.93
N ASP A 351 20.58 0.14 -3.78
CA ASP A 351 19.93 1.39 -3.40
C ASP A 351 18.70 1.20 -2.47
N LEU A 352 18.12 0.00 -2.45
CA LEU A 352 16.98 -0.35 -1.59
C LEU A 352 17.38 -1.27 -0.43
N ILE A 353 18.28 -2.23 -0.68
CA ILE A 353 18.69 -3.22 0.33
C ILE A 353 19.67 -2.57 1.31
N GLY A 354 19.30 -2.53 2.59
CA GLY A 354 20.13 -1.93 3.64
C GLY A 354 20.30 -0.41 3.51
N ALA A 355 19.44 0.27 2.72
CA ALA A 355 19.53 1.72 2.47
C ALA A 355 19.44 2.57 3.75
N ASN A 356 18.81 2.05 4.81
CA ASN A 356 18.71 2.74 6.10
C ASN A 356 19.92 2.52 7.02
N ASP A 357 20.83 1.59 6.66
CA ASP A 357 22.03 1.26 7.41
C ASP A 357 23.20 0.97 6.47
N LEU A 358 23.66 2.03 5.80
CA LEU A 358 24.72 1.94 4.79
C LEU A 358 26.03 1.39 5.34
N ARG A 359 26.32 1.55 6.64
CA ARG A 359 27.55 1.03 7.27
C ARG A 359 27.58 -0.50 7.32
N ASN A 360 26.41 -1.10 7.43
CA ASN A 360 26.25 -2.54 7.55
C ASN A 360 25.58 -3.16 6.30
N GLN A 361 25.45 -2.41 5.22
CA GLN A 361 24.73 -2.81 4.02
C GLN A 361 25.16 -4.18 3.49
N GLU A 362 26.43 -4.53 3.58
CA GLU A 362 26.95 -5.82 3.12
C GLU A 362 26.31 -7.03 3.81
N PHE A 363 25.88 -6.88 5.08
CA PHE A 363 25.23 -7.95 5.84
C PHE A 363 23.76 -8.14 5.45
N TYR A 364 23.13 -7.14 4.83
CA TYR A 364 21.80 -7.27 4.25
C TYR A 364 21.82 -7.90 2.86
N LEU A 365 22.98 -7.93 2.18
CA LEU A 365 23.16 -8.52 0.86
C LEU A 365 23.44 -10.02 0.93
N GLN A 366 22.67 -10.72 1.74
CA GLN A 366 22.82 -12.14 2.02
C GLN A 366 21.47 -12.86 1.93
N ALA A 367 21.52 -14.16 1.69
CA ALA A 367 20.36 -15.04 1.70
C ALA A 367 20.75 -16.43 2.23
N SER A 368 19.79 -17.20 2.72
CA SER A 368 20.03 -18.62 2.99
C SER A 368 20.35 -19.36 1.69
N PRO A 369 21.13 -20.45 1.72
CA PRO A 369 21.43 -21.24 0.52
C PRO A 369 20.17 -21.68 -0.24
N ALA A 370 19.11 -22.04 0.49
CA ALA A 370 17.84 -22.43 -0.13
C ALA A 370 17.15 -21.24 -0.83
N ALA A 371 17.15 -20.06 -0.22
CA ALA A 371 16.58 -18.85 -0.84
C ALA A 371 17.39 -18.41 -2.05
N LEU A 372 18.72 -18.48 -1.97
CA LEU A 372 19.59 -18.16 -3.10
C LEU A 372 19.39 -19.16 -4.26
N GLY A 373 19.34 -20.46 -3.98
CA GLY A 373 19.05 -21.48 -4.99
C GLY A 373 17.70 -21.25 -5.67
N THR A 374 16.69 -20.89 -4.90
CA THR A 374 15.35 -20.54 -5.42
C THR A 374 15.38 -19.30 -6.29
N LEU A 375 16.07 -18.24 -5.88
CA LEU A 375 16.24 -17.02 -6.68
C LEU A 375 16.90 -17.31 -8.02
N VAL A 376 17.99 -18.07 -8.01
CA VAL A 376 18.70 -18.50 -9.23
C VAL A 376 17.80 -19.33 -10.15
N TYR A 377 17.04 -20.27 -9.58
CA TYR A 377 16.10 -21.09 -10.34
C TYR A 377 15.01 -20.25 -11.00
N ILE A 378 14.36 -19.36 -10.23
CA ILE A 378 13.31 -18.48 -10.77
C ILE A 378 13.86 -17.58 -11.87
N SER A 379 15.02 -16.98 -11.68
CA SER A 379 15.62 -16.09 -12.66
C SER A 379 15.98 -16.82 -13.95
N TYR A 380 16.47 -18.05 -13.85
CA TYR A 380 16.76 -18.92 -15.00
C TYR A 380 15.49 -19.30 -15.77
N GLU A 381 14.46 -19.80 -15.08
CA GLU A 381 13.20 -20.16 -15.73
C GLU A 381 12.49 -18.96 -16.35
N THR A 382 12.55 -17.81 -15.71
CA THR A 382 11.98 -16.57 -16.26
C THR A 382 12.72 -16.14 -17.52
N ARG A 383 14.04 -16.25 -17.54
CA ARG A 383 14.86 -15.99 -18.73
C ARG A 383 14.52 -16.92 -19.86
N LYS A 384 14.43 -18.22 -19.57
CA LYS A 384 14.07 -19.23 -20.55
C LYS A 384 12.72 -18.97 -21.19
N LEU A 385 11.70 -18.66 -20.35
CA LEU A 385 10.37 -18.28 -20.84
C LEU A 385 10.41 -17.02 -21.70
N PHE A 386 11.20 -16.01 -21.31
CA PHE A 386 11.37 -14.81 -22.12
C PHE A 386 11.95 -15.14 -23.51
N ASP A 387 12.98 -15.98 -23.56
CA ASP A 387 13.62 -16.37 -24.83
C ASP A 387 12.67 -17.18 -25.71
N GLU A 388 11.84 -18.06 -25.13
CA GLU A 388 10.81 -18.82 -25.85
C GLU A 388 9.69 -17.94 -26.40
N MET A 389 9.37 -16.84 -25.72
CA MET A 389 8.27 -15.92 -26.06
C MET A 389 8.73 -14.67 -26.79
N LYS A 390 10.02 -14.52 -27.03
CA LYS A 390 10.67 -13.33 -27.55
C LYS A 390 10.02 -12.86 -28.86
N ARG A 391 9.49 -11.65 -28.82
CA ARG A 391 9.02 -10.94 -29.98
C ARG A 391 10.12 -10.02 -30.53
N HIS A 392 10.08 -9.72 -31.81
CA HIS A 392 11.08 -8.84 -32.43
C HIS A 392 11.21 -7.50 -31.68
N GLY A 393 12.46 -7.15 -31.35
CA GLY A 393 12.80 -5.90 -30.68
C GLY A 393 12.74 -5.87 -29.14
N GLN A 394 12.24 -6.93 -28.50
CA GLN A 394 12.23 -6.99 -27.05
C GLN A 394 13.60 -7.33 -26.48
N LYS A 395 13.98 -6.62 -25.41
CA LYS A 395 15.22 -6.88 -24.66
C LYS A 395 14.89 -7.51 -23.32
N TRP A 396 15.72 -8.46 -22.92
CA TRP A 396 15.65 -9.03 -21.58
C TRP A 396 15.93 -7.96 -20.53
N VAL A 397 15.13 -7.95 -19.48
CA VAL A 397 15.36 -7.18 -18.26
C VAL A 397 15.55 -8.17 -17.12
N PRO A 398 16.68 -8.14 -16.41
CA PRO A 398 16.92 -9.01 -15.26
C PRO A 398 15.88 -8.79 -14.16
N ILE A 399 15.64 -9.81 -13.35
CA ILE A 399 14.78 -9.69 -12.16
C ILE A 399 15.46 -8.78 -11.14
N ASP A 400 14.77 -7.75 -10.66
CA ASP A 400 15.24 -6.89 -9.60
C ASP A 400 15.02 -7.51 -8.22
N VAL A 401 16.10 -7.76 -7.49
CA VAL A 401 16.06 -8.20 -6.10
C VAL A 401 16.05 -6.95 -5.20
N THR A 402 14.90 -6.64 -4.63
CA THR A 402 14.68 -5.44 -3.82
C THR A 402 14.76 -5.70 -2.31
N SER A 403 14.75 -6.95 -1.89
CA SER A 403 14.82 -7.37 -0.49
C SER A 403 15.44 -8.74 -0.36
N LEU A 404 16.34 -8.85 0.59
CA LEU A 404 16.99 -10.09 1.01
C LEU A 404 16.75 -10.32 2.51
N VAL A 405 17.73 -10.89 3.22
CA VAL A 405 17.61 -11.06 4.67
C VAL A 405 17.40 -9.72 5.37
N ARG A 406 16.48 -9.68 6.33
CA ARG A 406 16.21 -8.51 7.18
C ARG A 406 16.17 -8.95 8.63
N PRO A 407 16.98 -8.39 9.52
CA PRO A 407 16.84 -8.61 10.94
C PRO A 407 15.59 -7.90 11.48
N LEU A 408 15.09 -8.36 12.61
CA LEU A 408 13.84 -7.87 13.20
C LEU A 408 13.90 -6.39 13.57
N ASP A 409 15.03 -5.90 14.04
CA ASP A 409 15.23 -4.49 14.39
C ASP A 409 15.16 -3.56 13.18
N SER A 410 15.62 -4.00 12.01
CA SER A 410 15.55 -3.20 10.77
C SER A 410 14.12 -2.93 10.32
N THR A 411 13.16 -3.74 10.74
CA THR A 411 11.75 -3.54 10.43
C THR A 411 11.11 -2.42 11.24
N GLN A 412 11.75 -1.99 12.35
CA GLN A 412 11.27 -0.88 13.19
C GLN A 412 11.41 0.48 12.49
N GLY A 413 12.42 0.65 11.65
CA GLY A 413 12.62 1.89 10.88
C GLY A 413 11.55 2.15 9.83
N PHE A 414 10.94 1.10 9.26
CA PHE A 414 9.85 1.24 8.28
C PHE A 414 8.54 1.73 8.91
N SER A 415 8.27 1.37 10.16
CA SER A 415 7.08 1.85 10.87
C SER A 415 7.21 3.30 11.33
N ALA A 416 8.43 3.80 11.55
CA ALA A 416 8.67 5.18 11.95
C ALA A 416 8.56 6.17 10.76
N LYS A 417 9.04 5.80 9.57
CA LYS A 417 8.91 6.65 8.36
C LYS A 417 7.50 6.66 7.77
N ALA A 418 6.70 5.64 8.01
CA ALA A 418 5.27 5.66 7.66
C ALA A 418 4.42 6.51 8.62
N ARG A 419 5.03 7.11 9.64
CA ARG A 419 4.40 8.02 10.61
C ARG A 419 4.85 9.48 10.47
N SER A 420 5.80 9.77 9.58
CA SER A 420 6.26 11.13 9.29
C SER A 420 5.66 11.68 8.00
#